data_56ecabb9d5970d31489d7f3d695847b0
#
_entry.id   56ecabb9d5970d31489d7f3d695847b0
#
_cell.length_a   1.000
_cell.length_b   1.000
_cell.length_c   1.000
_cell.angle_alpha   90.00
_cell.angle_beta   90.00
_cell.angle_gamma   90.00
#
_symmetry.space_group_name_H-M   'P 1'
#
loop_
_entity.id
_entity.type
_entity.pdbx_description
1 polymer ?
#
loop_
_entity_poly.entity_id
_entity_poly.type
_entity_poly.pdbx_seq_one_letter_code
_entity_poly.pdbx_strand_id
1 'polypeptide(L)'
;MVAKGLDFPQVTLVGVLAADLSLYVDNYRAAERTFSLLTQVVGRAGRGGSAGRAVIQTYTPENDVIQCAARQDYQGFYEREIRMRRLRRFPPFADLFTFTVSGTEEGAVLRAAVA
;
A
#
# COMPACT_ATOMS: atom_id res chain seq x y z
N MET A 1 -6.54 -12.10 -8.19
CA MET A 1 -5.70 -10.89 -8.23
C MET A 1 -4.62 -11.05 -9.28
N VAL A 2 -4.68 -10.25 -10.35
CA VAL A 2 -3.85 -10.38 -11.57
C VAL A 2 -2.53 -9.59 -11.47
N ALA A 3 -2.16 -9.15 -10.26
CA ALA A 3 -1.03 -8.23 -10.08
C ALA A 3 0.36 -8.90 -10.15
N LYS A 4 0.46 -10.22 -10.06
CA LYS A 4 1.75 -10.90 -9.97
C LYS A 4 1.85 -12.05 -10.99
N GLY A 5 2.85 -12.00 -11.87
CA GLY A 5 3.25 -13.15 -12.71
C GLY A 5 2.49 -13.35 -14.02
N LEU A 6 1.44 -12.58 -14.31
CA LEU A 6 0.73 -12.70 -15.59
C LEU A 6 1.15 -11.55 -16.53
N ASP A 7 1.71 -11.91 -17.66
CA ASP A 7 2.07 -10.97 -18.72
C ASP A 7 1.11 -11.16 -19.90
N PHE A 8 0.22 -10.19 -20.07
CA PHE A 8 -0.68 -10.14 -21.22
C PHE A 8 -0.22 -9.00 -22.15
N PRO A 9 0.34 -9.32 -23.30
CA PRO A 9 0.95 -8.30 -24.17
C PRO A 9 -0.04 -7.31 -24.80
N GLN A 10 -1.34 -7.60 -24.76
CA GLN A 10 -2.39 -6.78 -25.39
C GLN A 10 -3.35 -6.13 -24.39
N VAL A 11 -2.91 -5.88 -23.16
CA VAL A 11 -3.76 -5.21 -22.17
C VAL A 11 -3.81 -3.71 -22.43
N THR A 12 -4.97 -3.24 -22.85
CA THR A 12 -5.25 -1.82 -23.07
C THR A 12 -5.93 -1.13 -21.90
N LEU A 13 -6.58 -1.89 -20.99
CA LEU A 13 -7.24 -1.38 -19.79
C LEU A 13 -6.91 -2.25 -18.59
N VAL A 14 -6.50 -1.60 -17.51
CA VAL A 14 -6.32 -2.24 -16.19
C VAL A 14 -7.16 -1.50 -15.16
N GLY A 15 -7.98 -2.25 -14.41
CA GLY A 15 -8.78 -1.73 -13.31
C GLY A 15 -8.25 -2.19 -11.95
N VAL A 16 -8.13 -1.27 -11.02
CA VAL A 16 -7.89 -1.57 -9.59
C VAL A 16 -9.18 -1.27 -8.83
N LEU A 17 -9.73 -2.28 -8.20
CA LEU A 17 -10.93 -2.14 -7.38
C LEU A 17 -10.55 -1.98 -5.91
N ALA A 18 -11.21 -1.04 -5.23
CA ALA A 18 -11.08 -0.82 -3.79
C ALA A 18 -9.62 -0.68 -3.33
N ALA A 19 -8.88 0.26 -3.94
CA ALA A 19 -7.47 0.52 -3.62
C ALA A 19 -7.25 0.85 -2.13
N ASP A 20 -8.28 1.35 -1.46
CA ASP A 20 -8.28 1.71 -0.04
C ASP A 20 -8.05 0.52 0.89
N LEU A 21 -8.48 -0.69 0.52
CA LEU A 21 -8.36 -1.87 1.37
C LEU A 21 -6.91 -2.18 1.78
N SER A 22 -5.96 -1.86 0.94
CA SER A 22 -4.54 -2.08 1.24
C SER A 22 -3.90 -0.91 2.02
N LEU A 23 -4.49 0.29 1.95
CA LEU A 23 -4.01 1.46 2.68
C LEU A 23 -4.31 1.41 4.17
N TYR A 24 -5.47 0.86 4.54
CA TYR A 24 -5.97 0.89 5.93
C TYR A 24 -5.71 -0.41 6.69
N VAL A 25 -4.75 -1.21 6.24
CA VAL A 25 -4.25 -2.34 7.02
C VAL A 25 -3.39 -1.82 8.17
N ASP A 26 -3.57 -2.39 9.37
CA ASP A 26 -2.74 -2.08 10.54
C ASP A 26 -1.30 -2.61 10.35
N ASN A 27 -0.53 -1.90 9.57
CA ASN A 27 0.86 -2.21 9.27
C ASN A 27 1.59 -0.93 8.83
N TYR A 28 2.74 -0.65 9.43
CA TYR A 28 3.55 0.53 9.09
C TYR A 28 4.00 0.58 7.62
N ARG A 29 3.99 -0.55 6.91
CA ARG A 29 4.29 -0.65 5.47
C ARG A 29 3.06 -0.59 4.57
N ALA A 30 1.87 -0.31 5.11
CA ALA A 30 0.64 -0.32 4.31
C ALA A 30 0.74 0.64 3.10
N ALA A 31 1.20 1.87 3.32
CA ALA A 31 1.41 2.86 2.26
C ALA A 31 2.42 2.39 1.20
N GLU A 32 3.58 1.87 1.62
CA GLU A 32 4.62 1.35 0.73
C GLU A 32 4.12 0.18 -0.13
N ARG A 33 3.42 -0.77 0.51
CA ARG A 33 2.86 -1.93 -0.20
C ARG A 33 1.79 -1.53 -1.21
N THR A 34 0.93 -0.59 -0.82
CA THR A 34 -0.12 -0.07 -1.71
C THR A 34 0.49 0.68 -2.88
N PHE A 35 1.45 1.58 -2.64
CA PHE A 35 2.17 2.28 -3.68
C PHE A 35 2.82 1.29 -4.67
N SER A 36 3.56 0.31 -4.16
CA SER A 36 4.23 -0.70 -4.99
C SER A 36 3.25 -1.52 -5.82
N LEU A 37 2.12 -1.93 -5.23
CA LEU A 37 1.08 -2.67 -5.93
C LEU A 37 0.45 -1.84 -7.05
N LEU A 38 0.06 -0.60 -6.74
CA LEU A 38 -0.59 0.29 -7.71
C LEU A 38 0.34 0.65 -8.87
N THR A 39 1.61 0.98 -8.60
CA THR A 39 2.59 1.30 -9.64
C THR A 39 2.86 0.12 -10.56
N GLN A 40 2.92 -1.11 -10.03
CA GLN A 40 3.05 -2.31 -10.85
C GLN A 40 1.84 -2.50 -11.77
N VAL A 41 0.64 -2.25 -11.27
CA VAL A 41 -0.60 -2.40 -12.05
C VAL A 41 -0.72 -1.31 -13.10
N VAL A 42 -0.49 -0.05 -12.74
CA VAL A 42 -0.49 1.09 -13.68
C VAL A 42 0.56 0.89 -14.78
N GLY A 43 1.76 0.43 -14.42
CA GLY A 43 2.85 0.16 -15.36
C GLY A 43 2.59 -1.00 -16.33
N ARG A 44 1.53 -1.79 -16.14
CA ARG A 44 1.13 -2.86 -17.07
C ARG A 44 0.21 -2.36 -18.19
N ALA A 45 -0.49 -1.26 -17.97
CA ALA A 45 -1.33 -0.67 -19.00
C ALA A 45 -0.44 -0.09 -20.13
N GLY A 46 -0.70 -0.48 -21.38
CA GLY A 46 0.00 0.04 -22.55
C GLY A 46 1.32 -0.63 -22.90
N ARG A 47 1.61 -1.81 -22.37
CA ARG A 47 2.71 -2.64 -22.87
C ARG A 47 2.33 -3.20 -24.25
N GLY A 48 3.26 -3.16 -25.20
CA GLY A 48 3.05 -3.70 -26.55
C GLY A 48 2.71 -2.67 -27.63
N GLY A 49 3.00 -1.37 -27.39
CA GLY A 49 2.86 -0.32 -28.42
C GLY A 49 1.46 0.29 -28.54
N SER A 50 0.49 -0.19 -27.76
CA SER A 50 -0.85 0.40 -27.69
C SER A 50 -0.96 1.33 -26.50
N ALA A 51 -1.69 2.45 -26.65
CA ALA A 51 -1.99 3.35 -25.54
C ALA A 51 -2.86 2.62 -24.52
N GLY A 52 -2.30 2.36 -23.34
CA GLY A 52 -3.01 1.69 -22.25
C GLY A 52 -3.60 2.69 -21.26
N ARG A 53 -4.68 2.30 -20.61
CA ARG A 53 -5.36 3.06 -19.56
C ARG A 53 -5.42 2.28 -18.26
N ALA A 54 -5.07 2.92 -17.15
CA ALA A 54 -5.31 2.39 -15.82
C ALA A 54 -6.41 3.19 -15.12
N VAL A 55 -7.32 2.50 -14.44
CA VAL A 55 -8.38 3.10 -13.64
C VAL A 55 -8.26 2.59 -12.22
N ILE A 56 -8.13 3.50 -11.25
CA ILE A 56 -8.05 3.18 -9.83
C ILE A 56 -9.35 3.62 -9.17
N GLN A 57 -10.11 2.66 -8.67
CA GLN A 57 -11.30 2.94 -7.87
C GLN A 57 -10.88 3.11 -6.41
N THR A 58 -11.29 4.22 -5.81
CA THR A 58 -10.98 4.57 -4.41
C THR A 58 -12.05 5.49 -3.84
N TYR A 59 -12.24 5.46 -2.53
CA TYR A 59 -13.06 6.42 -1.79
C TYR A 59 -12.28 7.68 -1.39
N THR A 60 -10.93 7.63 -1.50
CA THR A 60 -10.03 8.74 -1.14
C THR A 60 -9.12 9.10 -2.30
N PRO A 61 -9.64 9.62 -3.42
CA PRO A 61 -8.86 9.93 -4.62
C PRO A 61 -7.78 10.99 -4.38
N GLU A 62 -7.93 11.83 -3.36
CA GLU A 62 -6.97 12.85 -2.91
C GLU A 62 -5.81 12.27 -2.09
N ASN A 63 -5.85 10.99 -1.72
CA ASN A 63 -4.78 10.37 -0.94
C ASN A 63 -3.45 10.40 -1.69
N ASP A 64 -2.42 10.92 -1.04
CA ASP A 64 -1.10 11.13 -1.63
C ASP A 64 -0.46 9.84 -2.18
N VAL A 65 -0.67 8.70 -1.52
CA VAL A 65 -0.15 7.40 -1.98
C VAL A 65 -0.76 7.02 -3.32
N ILE A 66 -2.08 7.20 -3.44
CA ILE A 66 -2.83 6.90 -4.67
C ILE A 66 -2.42 7.85 -5.78
N GLN A 67 -2.31 9.15 -5.48
CA GLN A 67 -1.90 10.17 -6.45
C GLN A 67 -0.47 9.94 -6.97
N CYS A 68 0.48 9.65 -6.08
CA CYS A 68 1.85 9.33 -6.48
C CYS A 68 1.90 8.04 -7.31
N ALA A 69 1.15 7.00 -6.92
CA ALA A 69 1.13 5.75 -7.65
C ALA A 69 0.51 5.91 -9.05
N ALA A 70 -0.57 6.68 -9.18
CA ALA A 70 -1.20 6.96 -10.48
C ALA A 70 -0.28 7.70 -11.46
N ARG A 71 0.61 8.55 -10.94
CA ARG A 71 1.61 9.30 -11.72
C ARG A 71 2.95 8.56 -11.84
N GLN A 72 3.09 7.40 -11.18
CA GLN A 72 4.35 6.67 -11.02
C GLN A 72 5.47 7.52 -10.40
N ASP A 73 5.10 8.46 -9.54
CA ASP A 73 6.00 9.37 -8.85
C ASP A 73 6.58 8.70 -7.59
N TYR A 74 7.62 7.91 -7.78
CA TYR A 74 8.34 7.26 -6.69
C TYR A 74 9.01 8.29 -5.77
N GLN A 75 9.63 9.31 -6.35
CA GLN A 75 10.37 10.30 -5.55
C GLN A 75 9.44 11.07 -4.61
N GLY A 76 8.32 11.56 -5.11
CA GLY A 76 7.32 12.25 -4.30
C GLY A 76 6.72 11.36 -3.21
N PHE A 77 6.46 10.09 -3.51
CA PHE A 77 6.05 9.10 -2.51
C PHE A 77 7.12 8.89 -1.44
N TYR A 78 8.38 8.63 -1.84
CA TYR A 78 9.49 8.36 -0.94
C TYR A 78 9.71 9.52 0.05
N GLU A 79 9.75 10.74 -0.43
CA GLU A 79 10.01 11.92 0.41
C GLU A 79 8.94 12.11 1.49
N ARG A 80 7.68 11.84 1.17
CA ARG A 80 6.57 11.89 2.13
C ARG A 80 6.62 10.75 3.12
N GLU A 81 6.80 9.54 2.63
CA GLU A 81 6.82 8.32 3.45
C GLU A 81 7.99 8.35 4.44
N ILE A 82 9.20 8.71 4.01
CA ILE A 82 10.38 8.74 4.88
C ILE A 82 10.25 9.81 5.97
N ARG A 83 9.61 10.96 5.65
CA ARG A 83 9.31 12.00 6.62
C ARG A 83 8.32 11.54 7.68
N MET A 84 7.26 10.84 7.26
CA MET A 84 6.27 10.27 8.19
C MET A 84 6.88 9.19 9.08
N ARG A 85 7.72 8.32 8.55
CA ARG A 85 8.44 7.31 9.33
C ARG A 85 9.35 7.92 10.37
N ARG A 86 10.07 8.98 10.00
CA ARG A 86 10.92 9.71 10.95
C ARG A 86 10.10 10.31 12.08
N LEU A 87 8.98 10.97 11.76
CA LEU A 87 8.11 11.59 12.76
C LEU A 87 7.51 10.57 13.73
N ARG A 88 7.08 9.41 13.20
CA ARG A 88 6.45 8.34 13.98
C ARG A 88 7.45 7.35 14.58
N ARG A 89 8.73 7.55 14.38
CA ARG A 89 9.79 6.62 14.78
C ARG A 89 9.57 5.19 14.27
N PHE A 90 9.18 5.08 13.01
CA PHE A 90 9.08 3.80 12.33
C PHE A 90 10.41 3.42 11.65
N PRO A 91 10.64 2.15 11.34
CA PRO A 91 11.81 1.75 10.57
C PRO A 91 11.97 2.55 9.28
N PRO A 92 13.19 3.00 8.93
CA PRO A 92 14.51 2.63 9.46
C PRO A 92 15.01 3.49 10.64
N PHE A 93 14.18 4.34 11.24
CA PHE A 93 14.61 5.28 12.29
C PHE A 93 14.52 4.68 13.70
N ALA A 94 13.78 3.59 13.87
CA ALA A 94 13.70 2.82 15.10
C ALA A 94 13.31 1.38 14.77
N ASP A 95 13.60 0.46 15.66
CA ASP A 95 13.10 -0.90 15.59
C ASP A 95 11.65 -0.95 16.11
N LEU A 96 10.83 -1.78 15.47
CA LEU A 96 9.43 -1.99 15.83
C LEU A 96 9.21 -3.45 16.19
N PHE A 97 8.81 -3.69 17.42
CA PHE A 97 8.41 -5.00 17.93
C PHE A 97 6.93 -4.99 18.27
N THR A 98 6.19 -5.98 17.80
CA THR A 98 4.77 -6.14 18.10
C THR A 98 4.58 -7.43 18.88
N PHE A 99 4.03 -7.32 20.08
CA PHE A 99 3.62 -8.44 20.89
C PHE A 99 2.10 -8.54 20.88
N THR A 100 1.57 -9.69 20.50
CA THR A 100 0.13 -9.93 20.48
C THR A 100 -0.24 -10.90 21.61
N VAL A 101 -1.10 -10.45 22.50
CA VAL A 101 -1.68 -11.29 23.57
C VAL A 101 -3.13 -11.55 23.20
N SER A 102 -3.53 -12.81 23.13
CA SER A 102 -4.90 -13.20 22.79
C SER A 102 -5.42 -14.23 23.79
N GLY A 103 -6.73 -14.23 24.02
CA GLY A 103 -7.39 -15.17 24.93
C GLY A 103 -8.89 -14.97 24.90
N THR A 104 -9.63 -15.90 25.50
CA THR A 104 -11.10 -15.86 25.59
C THR A 104 -11.62 -14.94 26.67
N GLU A 105 -10.78 -14.61 27.68
CA GLU A 105 -11.12 -13.79 28.83
C GLU A 105 -10.42 -12.43 28.74
N GLU A 106 -11.15 -11.36 28.48
CA GLU A 106 -10.63 -9.99 28.31
C GLU A 106 -9.77 -9.55 29.51
N GLY A 107 -10.23 -9.79 30.75
CA GLY A 107 -9.50 -9.41 31.95
C GLY A 107 -8.16 -10.14 32.10
N ALA A 108 -8.07 -11.38 31.65
CA ALA A 108 -6.80 -12.14 31.65
C ALA A 108 -5.84 -11.60 30.60
N VAL A 109 -6.35 -11.28 29.40
CA VAL A 109 -5.57 -10.69 28.30
C VAL A 109 -4.99 -9.34 28.71
N LEU A 110 -5.80 -8.46 29.31
CA LEU A 110 -5.35 -7.14 29.77
C LEU A 110 -4.27 -7.26 30.84
N ARG A 111 -4.44 -8.16 31.84
CA ARG A 111 -3.41 -8.38 32.87
C ARG A 111 -2.10 -8.89 32.28
N ALA A 112 -2.16 -9.80 31.33
CA ALA A 112 -0.97 -10.34 30.65
C ALA A 112 -0.27 -9.28 29.77
N ALA A 113 -1.01 -8.38 29.14
CA ALA A 113 -0.46 -7.32 28.30
C ALA A 113 0.24 -6.20 29.10
N VAL A 114 -0.10 -6.02 30.39
CA VAL A 114 0.47 -4.98 31.25
C VAL A 114 1.61 -5.52 32.16
N ALA A 115 1.66 -6.82 32.31
CA ALA A 115 2.73 -7.47 33.07
C ALA A 115 4.05 -7.49 32.29
#